data_203d3bf31525554863a90abb4ebe276f
#
_entry.id   203d3bf31525554863a90abb4ebe276f
#
_cell.length_a   1.000
_cell.length_b   1.000
_cell.length_c   1.000
_cell.angle_alpha   90.00
_cell.angle_beta   90.00
_cell.angle_gamma   90.00
#
_symmetry.space_group_name_H-M   'P 1'
#
loop_
_entity.id
_entity.type
_entity.pdbx_description
1 polymer ?
#
loop_
_entity_poly.entity_id
_entity_poly.type
_entity_poly.pdbx_seq_one_letter_code
_entity_poly.pdbx_strand_id
1 'polypeptide(L)'
;MAGLIARRARKQAVFRWVVVTVLAVFFLLPLFAMLEFTTRGQDGKLTGETWRLLVDWPKLRATYPDLSTGIVASLGQVLFTVVLMLVLLVPTVIWVRLRLPGLRRLVEFICLLPLTIPAIVLVVGLAPVYAWVTYFLGGSSLTLTFAYTIPVLPYAYRAIDAGLSAIDVRTLSEAARSLGASWATVMWRVVLPNIRSAVLSAAFLDVALVLGEFTIASLLNRSNLQVGINLLGKSSATMSVAVSLAALVLAFGLLLLLSLFGGRGVRASMDPAPVVPAKESA
;
A
#
# COMPACT_ATOMS: atom_id res chain seq x y z
N MET A 1 -25.60 35.50 -22.30
CA MET A 1 -25.36 34.11 -21.85
C MET A 1 -23.99 33.92 -21.16
N ALA A 2 -22.90 34.50 -21.60
CA ALA A 2 -21.56 34.38 -21.00
C ALA A 2 -21.48 34.74 -19.50
N GLY A 3 -22.19 35.78 -19.05
CA GLY A 3 -22.18 36.20 -17.63
C GLY A 3 -22.87 35.19 -16.67
N LEU A 4 -23.86 34.43 -17.13
CA LEU A 4 -24.52 33.41 -16.31
C LEU A 4 -23.64 32.16 -16.15
N ILE A 5 -22.91 31.79 -17.20
CA ILE A 5 -21.97 30.68 -17.18
C ILE A 5 -20.81 31.03 -16.25
N ALA A 6 -20.24 32.22 -16.35
CA ALA A 6 -19.16 32.68 -15.47
C ALA A 6 -19.58 32.73 -13.99
N ARG A 7 -20.79 33.17 -13.67
CA ARG A 7 -21.33 33.16 -12.30
C ARG A 7 -21.52 31.75 -11.75
N ARG A 8 -22.02 30.79 -12.57
CA ARG A 8 -22.15 29.40 -12.16
C ARG A 8 -20.79 28.75 -11.92
N ALA A 9 -19.82 28.96 -12.81
CA ALA A 9 -18.46 28.46 -12.66
C ALA A 9 -17.78 28.99 -11.37
N ARG A 10 -17.96 30.28 -11.07
CA ARG A 10 -17.45 30.91 -9.83
C ARG A 10 -18.11 30.33 -8.57
N LYS A 11 -19.43 30.14 -8.55
CA LYS A 11 -20.13 29.50 -7.42
C LYS A 11 -19.66 28.06 -7.21
N GLN A 12 -19.50 27.28 -8.28
CA GLN A 12 -18.96 25.92 -8.21
C GLN A 12 -17.51 25.89 -7.71
N ALA A 13 -16.68 26.83 -8.16
CA ALA A 13 -15.30 26.96 -7.66
C ALA A 13 -15.26 27.31 -6.17
N VAL A 14 -16.06 28.28 -5.73
CA VAL A 14 -16.17 28.66 -4.30
C VAL A 14 -16.65 27.46 -3.47
N PHE A 15 -17.73 26.80 -3.89
CA PHE A 15 -18.23 25.61 -3.20
C PHE A 15 -17.16 24.51 -3.08
N ARG A 16 -16.46 24.21 -4.20
CA ARG A 16 -15.37 23.23 -4.21
C ARG A 16 -14.26 23.60 -3.22
N TRP A 17 -13.83 24.86 -3.21
CA TRP A 17 -12.78 25.31 -2.29
C TRP A 17 -13.23 25.29 -0.83
N VAL A 18 -14.49 25.65 -0.54
CA VAL A 18 -15.06 25.53 0.81
C VAL A 18 -15.04 24.08 1.27
N VAL A 19 -15.53 23.16 0.45
CA VAL A 19 -15.53 21.72 0.78
C VAL A 19 -14.09 21.20 1.00
N VAL A 20 -13.17 21.54 0.09
CA VAL A 20 -11.75 21.11 0.22
C VAL A 20 -11.13 21.69 1.49
N THR A 21 -11.39 22.97 1.81
CA THR A 21 -10.86 23.61 3.03
C THR A 21 -11.43 22.96 4.29
N VAL A 22 -12.74 22.71 4.34
CA VAL A 22 -13.38 22.05 5.49
C VAL A 22 -12.79 20.65 5.69
N LEU A 23 -12.65 19.88 4.63
CA LEU A 23 -12.04 18.54 4.70
C LEU A 23 -10.55 18.62 5.12
N ALA A 24 -9.80 19.56 4.55
CA ALA A 24 -8.40 19.75 4.92
C ALA A 24 -8.25 20.11 6.40
N VAL A 25 -9.04 21.05 6.91
CA VAL A 25 -9.03 21.41 8.34
C VAL A 25 -9.41 20.21 9.20
N PHE A 26 -10.46 19.47 8.82
CA PHE A 26 -10.91 18.28 9.57
C PHE A 26 -9.82 17.23 9.69
N PHE A 27 -9.06 16.96 8.62
CA PHE A 27 -7.97 15.95 8.65
C PHE A 27 -6.67 16.49 9.23
N LEU A 28 -6.34 17.77 9.03
CA LEU A 28 -5.07 18.34 9.53
C LEU A 28 -5.12 18.71 11.01
N LEU A 29 -6.31 19.04 11.54
CA LEU A 29 -6.45 19.43 12.95
C LEU A 29 -6.00 18.36 13.94
N PRO A 30 -6.36 17.06 13.79
CA PRO A 30 -5.83 16.00 14.65
C PRO A 30 -4.31 15.85 14.54
N LEU A 31 -3.75 15.99 13.32
CA LEU A 31 -2.30 15.88 13.11
C LEU A 31 -1.56 17.04 13.80
N PHE A 32 -2.12 18.24 13.72
CA PHE A 32 -1.58 19.40 14.43
C PHE A 32 -1.65 19.20 15.96
N ALA A 33 -2.77 18.66 16.47
CA ALA A 33 -2.90 18.35 17.89
C ALA A 33 -1.89 17.28 18.35
N MET A 34 -1.66 16.24 17.53
CA MET A 34 -0.61 15.25 17.80
C MET A 34 0.78 15.87 17.84
N LEU A 35 1.09 16.75 16.87
CA LEU A 35 2.37 17.45 16.82
C LEU A 35 2.56 18.34 18.05
N GLU A 36 1.55 19.11 18.41
CA GLU A 36 1.56 19.98 19.58
C GLU A 36 1.73 19.16 20.87
N PHE A 37 0.97 18.08 21.04
CA PHE A 37 1.09 17.18 22.19
C PHE A 37 2.51 16.60 22.34
N THR A 38 3.16 16.21 21.24
CA THR A 38 4.49 15.60 21.25
C THR A 38 5.63 16.59 21.40
N THR A 39 5.36 17.89 21.23
CA THR A 39 6.32 18.97 21.42
C THR A 39 6.18 19.69 22.75
N ARG A 40 5.21 19.32 23.59
CA ARG A 40 5.08 19.86 24.95
C ARG A 40 5.81 18.99 25.97
N GLY A 41 6.68 19.61 26.77
CA GLY A 41 7.29 19.01 27.95
C GLY A 41 6.31 18.94 29.14
N GLN A 42 6.71 18.24 30.21
CA GLN A 42 5.91 18.14 31.44
C GLN A 42 5.71 19.49 32.14
N ASP A 43 6.61 20.44 31.90
CA ASP A 43 6.56 21.82 32.38
C ASP A 43 5.70 22.75 31.50
N GLY A 44 5.02 22.22 30.48
CA GLY A 44 4.19 22.97 29.53
C GLY A 44 4.96 23.79 28.50
N LYS A 45 6.30 23.76 28.53
CA LYS A 45 7.15 24.46 27.55
C LYS A 45 7.32 23.60 26.30
N LEU A 46 7.57 24.24 25.16
CA LEU A 46 7.91 23.56 23.94
C LEU A 46 9.29 22.89 24.07
N THR A 47 9.34 21.60 23.82
CA THR A 47 10.57 20.79 23.83
C THR A 47 10.63 19.93 22.59
N GLY A 48 11.84 19.69 22.08
CA GLY A 48 12.08 18.75 20.96
C GLY A 48 12.68 17.41 21.42
N GLU A 49 12.71 17.13 22.71
CA GLU A 49 13.38 15.94 23.25
C GLU A 49 12.81 14.63 22.70
N THR A 50 11.48 14.52 22.64
CA THR A 50 10.79 13.34 22.07
C THR A 50 11.26 13.05 20.66
N TRP A 51 11.32 14.08 19.81
CA TRP A 51 11.72 13.96 18.41
C TRP A 51 13.22 13.70 18.24
N ARG A 52 14.07 14.29 19.10
CA ARG A 52 15.51 13.98 19.15
C ARG A 52 15.76 12.53 19.54
N LEU A 53 15.04 12.03 20.55
CA LEU A 53 15.15 10.63 20.98
C LEU A 53 14.69 9.66 19.86
N LEU A 54 13.66 10.03 19.10
CA LEU A 54 13.18 9.21 17.99
C LEU A 54 14.23 9.06 16.86
N VAL A 55 15.05 10.08 16.63
CA VAL A 55 16.11 10.07 15.60
C VAL A 55 17.41 9.44 16.12
N ASP A 56 17.65 9.48 17.43
CA ASP A 56 18.85 8.89 18.08
C ASP A 56 18.64 7.37 18.28
N TRP A 57 18.94 6.60 17.24
CA TRP A 57 18.72 5.16 17.24
C TRP A 57 19.35 4.40 18.42
N PRO A 58 20.63 4.65 18.83
CA PRO A 58 21.22 4.01 19.99
C PRO A 58 20.44 4.26 21.29
N LYS A 59 20.03 5.51 21.54
CA LYS A 59 19.24 5.87 22.72
C LYS A 59 17.83 5.32 22.65
N LEU A 60 17.18 5.38 21.48
CA LEU A 60 15.85 4.80 21.25
C LEU A 60 15.84 3.31 21.60
N ARG A 61 16.82 2.56 21.10
CA ARG A 61 16.97 1.13 21.36
C ARG A 61 17.22 0.81 22.84
N ALA A 62 18.00 1.63 23.52
CA ALA A 62 18.29 1.45 24.95
C ALA A 62 17.07 1.78 25.83
N THR A 63 16.29 2.81 25.45
CA THR A 63 15.15 3.29 26.24
C THR A 63 13.88 2.51 25.96
N TYR A 64 13.66 2.15 24.67
CA TYR A 64 12.45 1.49 24.18
C TYR A 64 12.78 0.27 23.28
N PRO A 65 13.28 -0.83 23.87
CA PRO A 65 13.73 -2.01 23.14
C PRO A 65 12.60 -2.67 22.33
N ASP A 66 11.39 -2.72 22.87
CA ASP A 66 10.22 -3.30 22.17
C ASP A 66 9.85 -2.52 20.91
N LEU A 67 9.92 -1.18 20.98
CA LEU A 67 9.67 -0.34 19.80
C LEU A 67 10.73 -0.57 18.72
N SER A 68 12.01 -0.56 19.10
CA SER A 68 13.13 -0.76 18.15
C SER A 68 13.05 -2.14 17.49
N THR A 69 12.71 -3.16 18.25
CA THR A 69 12.47 -4.52 17.74
C THR A 69 11.28 -4.54 16.79
N GLY A 70 10.19 -3.86 17.15
CA GLY A 70 9.01 -3.73 16.31
C GLY A 70 9.27 -3.01 14.97
N ILE A 71 10.07 -1.94 14.98
CA ILE A 71 10.47 -1.21 13.76
C ILE A 71 11.25 -2.14 12.82
N VAL A 72 12.29 -2.80 13.32
CA VAL A 72 13.13 -3.71 12.51
C VAL A 72 12.33 -4.89 12.00
N ALA A 73 11.47 -5.48 12.84
CA ALA A 73 10.59 -6.57 12.44
C ALA A 73 9.64 -6.14 11.31
N SER A 74 9.00 -4.96 11.43
CA SER A 74 8.08 -4.46 10.40
C SER A 74 8.77 -4.19 9.07
N LEU A 75 9.98 -3.65 9.06
CA LEU A 75 10.72 -3.45 7.80
C LEU A 75 10.99 -4.79 7.10
N GLY A 76 11.40 -5.80 7.84
CA GLY A 76 11.57 -7.14 7.31
C GLY A 76 10.27 -7.76 6.82
N GLN A 77 9.19 -7.67 7.61
CA GLN A 77 7.86 -8.17 7.26
C GLN A 77 7.32 -7.51 5.98
N VAL A 78 7.45 -6.18 5.85
CA VAL A 78 7.09 -5.45 4.63
C VAL A 78 7.85 -5.98 3.42
N LEU A 79 9.17 -6.03 3.52
CA LEU A 79 10.02 -6.48 2.40
C LEU A 79 9.64 -7.91 1.96
N PHE A 80 9.60 -8.84 2.91
CA PHE A 80 9.30 -10.24 2.58
C PHE A 80 7.86 -10.45 2.12
N THR A 81 6.87 -9.73 2.68
CA THR A 81 5.47 -9.85 2.25
C THR A 81 5.28 -9.31 0.83
N VAL A 82 5.84 -8.12 0.53
CA VAL A 82 5.76 -7.53 -0.82
C VAL A 82 6.42 -8.44 -1.85
N VAL A 83 7.64 -8.92 -1.57
CA VAL A 83 8.35 -9.82 -2.48
C VAL A 83 7.56 -11.11 -2.68
N LEU A 84 7.11 -11.76 -1.60
CA LEU A 84 6.34 -13.00 -1.66
C LEU A 84 5.05 -12.81 -2.45
N MET A 85 4.31 -11.73 -2.17
CA MET A 85 3.06 -11.41 -2.86
C MET A 85 3.28 -11.18 -4.35
N LEU A 86 4.26 -10.36 -4.74
CA LEU A 86 4.52 -10.08 -6.14
C LEU A 86 5.02 -11.32 -6.91
N VAL A 87 5.92 -12.08 -6.31
CA VAL A 87 6.48 -13.32 -6.92
C VAL A 87 5.40 -14.38 -7.13
N LEU A 88 4.44 -14.50 -6.22
CA LEU A 88 3.35 -15.47 -6.37
C LEU A 88 2.22 -14.94 -7.24
N LEU A 89 1.77 -13.72 -7.00
CA LEU A 89 0.54 -13.21 -7.59
C LEU A 89 0.72 -12.73 -9.03
N VAL A 90 1.79 -11.99 -9.33
CA VAL A 90 1.99 -11.42 -10.68
C VAL A 90 2.04 -12.50 -11.76
N PRO A 91 2.91 -13.53 -11.66
CA PRO A 91 2.93 -14.57 -12.67
C PRO A 91 1.64 -15.39 -12.71
N THR A 92 1.02 -15.65 -11.55
CA THR A 92 -0.23 -16.42 -11.47
C THR A 92 -1.36 -15.70 -12.22
N VAL A 93 -1.59 -14.41 -11.95
CA VAL A 93 -2.69 -13.65 -12.58
C VAL A 93 -2.44 -13.49 -14.08
N ILE A 94 -1.20 -13.20 -14.50
CA ILE A 94 -0.85 -13.13 -15.93
C ILE A 94 -1.08 -14.48 -16.61
N TRP A 95 -0.64 -15.58 -15.99
CA TRP A 95 -0.79 -16.92 -16.53
C TRP A 95 -2.26 -17.34 -16.67
N VAL A 96 -3.05 -17.11 -15.63
CA VAL A 96 -4.51 -17.38 -15.66
C VAL A 96 -5.17 -16.61 -16.77
N ARG A 97 -4.84 -15.33 -16.93
CA ARG A 97 -5.45 -14.47 -17.96
C ARG A 97 -5.10 -14.90 -19.38
N LEU A 98 -3.89 -15.40 -19.63
CA LEU A 98 -3.41 -15.79 -20.95
C LEU A 98 -3.72 -17.24 -21.31
N ARG A 99 -3.66 -18.15 -20.34
CA ARG A 99 -3.71 -19.60 -20.60
C ARG A 99 -4.96 -20.29 -20.07
N LEU A 100 -5.55 -19.75 -19.01
CA LEU A 100 -6.66 -20.40 -18.29
C LEU A 100 -7.82 -19.40 -18.06
N PRO A 101 -8.36 -18.74 -19.12
CA PRO A 101 -9.37 -17.70 -18.97
C PRO A 101 -10.64 -18.20 -18.27
N GLY A 102 -10.98 -19.49 -18.38
CA GLY A 102 -12.09 -20.11 -17.67
C GLY A 102 -11.94 -20.14 -16.15
N LEU A 103 -10.70 -20.12 -15.62
CA LEU A 103 -10.43 -20.11 -14.19
C LEU A 103 -10.38 -18.67 -13.60
N ARG A 104 -10.45 -17.64 -14.42
CA ARG A 104 -10.34 -16.25 -13.98
C ARG A 104 -11.30 -15.92 -12.83
N ARG A 105 -12.59 -16.28 -12.96
CA ARG A 105 -13.62 -16.04 -11.93
C ARG A 105 -13.33 -16.78 -10.64
N LEU A 106 -12.82 -18.00 -10.71
CA LEU A 106 -12.46 -18.80 -9.54
C LEU A 106 -11.26 -18.17 -8.80
N VAL A 107 -10.22 -17.78 -9.56
CA VAL A 107 -9.04 -17.10 -8.98
C VAL A 107 -9.43 -15.76 -8.36
N GLU A 108 -10.25 -14.97 -9.04
CA GLU A 108 -10.80 -13.72 -8.49
C GLU A 108 -11.54 -13.96 -7.17
N PHE A 109 -12.43 -14.95 -7.14
CA PHE A 109 -13.18 -15.32 -5.94
C PHE A 109 -12.25 -15.69 -4.78
N ILE A 110 -11.27 -16.59 -5.02
CA ILE A 110 -10.30 -17.01 -4.00
C ILE A 110 -9.48 -15.81 -3.49
N CYS A 111 -8.99 -14.95 -4.41
CA CYS A 111 -8.21 -13.79 -4.03
C CYS A 111 -9.00 -12.75 -3.21
N LEU A 112 -10.32 -12.66 -3.43
CA LEU A 112 -11.18 -11.70 -2.72
C LEU A 112 -11.79 -12.26 -1.43
N LEU A 113 -11.76 -13.58 -1.23
CA LEU A 113 -12.35 -14.25 -0.08
C LEU A 113 -11.87 -13.68 1.27
N PRO A 114 -10.58 -13.33 1.47
CA PRO A 114 -10.12 -12.77 2.74
C PRO A 114 -10.84 -11.49 3.16
N LEU A 115 -11.39 -10.69 2.23
CA LEU A 115 -12.16 -9.48 2.57
C LEU A 115 -13.45 -9.77 3.38
N THR A 116 -13.97 -10.98 3.25
CA THR A 116 -15.21 -11.38 3.94
C THR A 116 -14.97 -11.90 5.36
N ILE A 117 -13.69 -12.15 5.71
CA ILE A 117 -13.29 -12.76 6.97
C ILE A 117 -12.78 -11.67 7.92
N PRO A 118 -13.41 -11.44 9.08
CA PRO A 118 -12.87 -10.54 10.09
C PRO A 118 -11.46 -10.95 10.53
N ALA A 119 -10.55 -9.98 10.71
CA ALA A 119 -9.15 -10.25 11.03
C ALA A 119 -8.98 -11.17 12.27
N ILE A 120 -9.78 -10.97 13.31
CA ILE A 120 -9.73 -11.81 14.53
C ILE A 120 -10.07 -13.27 14.19
N VAL A 121 -11.12 -13.50 13.40
CA VAL A 121 -11.54 -14.86 12.99
C VAL A 121 -10.46 -15.53 12.16
N LEU A 122 -9.83 -14.75 11.25
CA LEU A 122 -8.72 -15.22 10.45
C LEU A 122 -7.56 -15.70 11.35
N VAL A 123 -7.18 -14.92 12.36
CA VAL A 123 -6.07 -15.28 13.26
C VAL A 123 -6.39 -16.51 14.08
N VAL A 124 -7.61 -16.61 14.61
CA VAL A 124 -8.04 -17.80 15.36
C VAL A 124 -7.97 -19.05 14.48
N GLY A 125 -8.41 -18.95 13.22
CA GLY A 125 -8.30 -20.05 12.24
C GLY A 125 -6.86 -20.38 11.86
N LEU A 126 -5.95 -19.37 11.83
CA LEU A 126 -4.53 -19.55 11.52
C LEU A 126 -3.71 -20.07 12.71
N ALA A 127 -4.19 -19.93 13.95
CA ALA A 127 -3.40 -20.28 15.13
C ALA A 127 -2.85 -21.71 15.10
N PRO A 128 -3.62 -22.78 14.73
CA PRO A 128 -3.08 -24.13 14.59
C PRO A 128 -1.99 -24.25 13.52
N VAL A 129 -2.17 -23.56 12.38
CA VAL A 129 -1.18 -23.53 11.29
C VAL A 129 0.10 -22.85 11.77
N TYR A 130 -0.04 -21.76 12.54
CA TYR A 130 1.10 -21.04 13.09
C TYR A 130 1.84 -21.78 14.19
N ALA A 131 1.21 -22.73 14.87
CA ALA A 131 1.90 -23.68 15.72
C ALA A 131 2.92 -24.51 14.92
N TRP A 132 2.54 -25.01 13.74
CA TRP A 132 3.45 -25.71 12.82
C TRP A 132 4.52 -24.80 12.23
N VAL A 133 4.14 -23.58 11.79
CA VAL A 133 5.12 -22.59 11.29
C VAL A 133 6.16 -22.30 12.36
N THR A 134 5.75 -22.12 13.61
CA THR A 134 6.66 -21.87 14.74
C THR A 134 7.54 -23.07 15.03
N TYR A 135 7.01 -24.29 14.92
CA TYR A 135 7.77 -25.52 15.14
C TYR A 135 8.90 -25.70 14.11
N PHE A 136 8.62 -25.45 12.81
CA PHE A 136 9.60 -25.66 11.74
C PHE A 136 10.52 -24.46 11.49
N LEU A 137 10.00 -23.23 11.57
CA LEU A 137 10.71 -22.00 11.19
C LEU A 137 11.08 -21.12 12.39
N GLY A 138 10.72 -21.55 13.59
CA GLY A 138 10.98 -20.79 14.82
C GLY A 138 10.00 -19.66 15.07
N GLY A 139 10.18 -18.99 16.21
CA GLY A 139 9.33 -17.92 16.72
C GLY A 139 9.64 -16.52 16.16
N SER A 140 10.35 -16.39 15.05
CA SER A 140 10.69 -15.10 14.46
C SER A 140 9.46 -14.32 14.02
N SER A 141 9.45 -13.02 14.26
CA SER A 141 8.40 -12.12 13.75
C SER A 141 8.35 -12.07 12.22
N LEU A 142 9.43 -12.42 11.52
CA LEU A 142 9.47 -12.48 10.06
C LEU A 142 8.53 -13.55 9.49
N THR A 143 8.23 -14.61 10.26
CA THR A 143 7.29 -15.64 9.82
C THR A 143 5.87 -15.14 9.64
N LEU A 144 5.51 -13.97 10.24
CA LEU A 144 4.22 -13.31 10.00
C LEU A 144 3.99 -12.93 8.53
N THR A 145 5.04 -12.85 7.72
CA THR A 145 4.95 -12.64 6.28
C THR A 145 3.91 -13.57 5.63
N PHE A 146 3.87 -14.84 6.03
CA PHE A 146 2.89 -15.80 5.48
C PHE A 146 1.45 -15.47 5.88
N ALA A 147 1.20 -14.99 7.10
CA ALA A 147 -0.13 -14.57 7.51
C ALA A 147 -0.54 -13.25 6.84
N TYR A 148 0.40 -12.33 6.70
CA TYR A 148 0.13 -11.01 6.12
C TYR A 148 -0.21 -11.08 4.62
N THR A 149 0.28 -12.10 3.88
CA THR A 149 -0.12 -12.29 2.49
C THR A 149 -1.63 -12.49 2.32
N ILE A 150 -2.32 -13.03 3.32
CA ILE A 150 -3.75 -13.34 3.22
C ILE A 150 -4.60 -12.05 3.15
N PRO A 151 -4.55 -11.11 4.12
CA PRO A 151 -5.35 -9.89 4.05
C PRO A 151 -4.90 -8.90 2.98
N VAL A 152 -3.65 -9.00 2.51
CA VAL A 152 -3.10 -8.14 1.46
C VAL A 152 -3.49 -8.62 0.05
N LEU A 153 -3.68 -9.93 -0.13
CA LEU A 153 -3.98 -10.59 -1.40
C LEU A 153 -5.12 -9.92 -2.21
N PRO A 154 -6.28 -9.54 -1.62
CA PRO A 154 -7.36 -8.92 -2.38
C PRO A 154 -6.97 -7.59 -3.04
N TYR A 155 -6.23 -6.78 -2.33
CA TYR A 155 -5.82 -5.45 -2.77
C TYR A 155 -4.76 -5.52 -3.88
N ALA A 156 -3.75 -6.38 -3.69
CA ALA A 156 -2.75 -6.65 -4.71
C ALA A 156 -3.37 -7.25 -5.98
N TYR A 157 -4.29 -8.22 -5.84
CA TYR A 157 -5.02 -8.80 -6.96
C TYR A 157 -5.77 -7.73 -7.75
N ARG A 158 -6.57 -6.89 -7.08
CA ARG A 158 -7.33 -5.81 -7.73
C ARG A 158 -6.44 -4.83 -8.48
N ALA A 159 -5.33 -4.43 -7.90
CA ALA A 159 -4.39 -3.52 -8.55
C ALA A 159 -3.79 -4.14 -9.83
N ILE A 160 -3.35 -5.40 -9.76
CA ILE A 160 -2.75 -6.11 -10.89
C ILE A 160 -3.79 -6.41 -11.97
N ASP A 161 -5.00 -6.89 -11.60
CA ASP A 161 -6.07 -7.19 -12.57
C ASP A 161 -6.55 -5.91 -13.29
N ALA A 162 -6.64 -4.77 -12.59
CA ALA A 162 -6.93 -3.48 -13.21
C ALA A 162 -5.87 -3.09 -14.25
N GLY A 163 -4.57 -3.25 -13.94
CA GLY A 163 -3.50 -2.99 -14.89
C GLY A 163 -3.53 -3.90 -16.11
N LEU A 164 -3.78 -5.19 -15.90
CA LEU A 164 -3.94 -6.15 -16.99
C LEU A 164 -5.19 -5.89 -17.84
N SER A 165 -6.23 -5.30 -17.26
CA SER A 165 -7.47 -4.95 -17.97
C SER A 165 -7.34 -3.67 -18.78
N ALA A 166 -6.35 -2.83 -18.49
CA ALA A 166 -6.09 -1.58 -19.20
C ALA A 166 -5.32 -1.78 -20.53
N ILE A 167 -4.79 -2.98 -20.78
CA ILE A 167 -4.03 -3.31 -22.00
C ILE A 167 -4.60 -4.55 -22.67
N ASP A 168 -4.44 -4.65 -23.98
CA ASP A 168 -4.79 -5.88 -24.72
C ASP A 168 -3.62 -6.90 -24.58
N VAL A 169 -3.61 -7.57 -23.43
CA VAL A 169 -2.58 -8.57 -23.09
C VAL A 169 -2.55 -9.71 -24.12
N ARG A 170 -3.70 -10.08 -24.69
CA ARG A 170 -3.80 -11.19 -25.62
C ARG A 170 -3.10 -10.88 -26.93
N THR A 171 -3.47 -9.75 -27.58
CA THR A 171 -2.84 -9.32 -28.84
C THR A 171 -1.32 -9.10 -28.67
N LEU A 172 -0.89 -8.46 -27.57
CA LEU A 172 0.53 -8.28 -27.28
C LEU A 172 1.27 -9.61 -27.17
N SER A 173 0.64 -10.58 -26.51
CA SER A 173 1.23 -11.92 -26.31
C SER A 173 1.28 -12.71 -27.62
N GLU A 174 0.23 -12.67 -28.43
CA GLU A 174 0.16 -13.34 -29.75
C GLU A 174 1.20 -12.77 -30.69
N ALA A 175 1.35 -11.43 -30.76
CA ALA A 175 2.36 -10.75 -31.58
C ALA A 175 3.80 -11.15 -31.16
N ALA A 176 4.09 -11.17 -29.85
CA ALA A 176 5.40 -11.60 -29.37
C ALA A 176 5.67 -13.07 -29.67
N ARG A 177 4.65 -13.92 -29.56
CA ARG A 177 4.74 -15.36 -29.85
C ARG A 177 4.98 -15.63 -31.34
N SER A 178 4.35 -14.87 -32.26
CA SER A 178 4.59 -14.99 -33.69
C SER A 178 6.03 -14.64 -34.08
N LEU A 179 6.70 -13.78 -33.29
CA LEU A 179 8.13 -13.47 -33.41
C LEU A 179 9.04 -14.49 -32.71
N GLY A 180 8.53 -15.64 -32.24
CA GLY A 180 9.30 -16.71 -31.63
C GLY A 180 9.57 -16.54 -30.11
N ALA A 181 8.97 -15.55 -29.44
CA ALA A 181 9.18 -15.37 -28.01
C ALA A 181 8.65 -16.54 -27.19
N SER A 182 9.38 -16.98 -26.15
CA SER A 182 8.89 -17.95 -25.16
C SER A 182 7.85 -17.34 -24.23
N TRP A 183 7.06 -18.16 -23.53
CA TRP A 183 6.08 -17.67 -22.54
C TRP A 183 6.74 -16.87 -21.39
N ALA A 184 7.92 -17.29 -20.97
CA ALA A 184 8.70 -16.52 -19.99
C ALA A 184 9.08 -15.15 -20.54
N THR A 185 9.52 -15.08 -21.82
CA THR A 185 9.83 -13.82 -22.49
C THR A 185 8.60 -12.91 -22.59
N VAL A 186 7.44 -13.47 -22.96
CA VAL A 186 6.16 -12.72 -23.00
C VAL A 186 5.85 -12.15 -21.63
N MET A 187 5.91 -12.96 -20.58
CA MET A 187 5.58 -12.52 -19.22
C MET A 187 6.52 -11.42 -18.72
N TRP A 188 7.85 -11.64 -18.80
CA TRP A 188 8.83 -10.74 -18.19
C TRP A 188 9.21 -9.55 -19.04
N ARG A 189 9.22 -9.68 -20.39
CA ARG A 189 9.67 -8.62 -21.29
C ARG A 189 8.55 -7.90 -22.03
N VAL A 190 7.34 -8.46 -22.05
CA VAL A 190 6.20 -7.84 -22.75
C VAL A 190 5.14 -7.41 -21.74
N VAL A 191 4.56 -8.34 -20.99
CA VAL A 191 3.41 -8.02 -20.11
C VAL A 191 3.84 -7.21 -18.89
N LEU A 192 4.83 -7.67 -18.13
CA LEU A 192 5.25 -7.05 -16.87
C LEU A 192 5.66 -5.57 -17.03
N PRO A 193 6.46 -5.17 -18.03
CA PRO A 193 6.79 -3.77 -18.23
C PRO A 193 5.60 -2.87 -18.55
N ASN A 194 4.58 -3.41 -19.25
CA ASN A 194 3.36 -2.69 -19.56
C ASN A 194 2.42 -2.47 -18.37
N ILE A 195 2.49 -3.35 -17.36
CA ILE A 195 1.69 -3.23 -16.12
C ILE A 195 2.52 -2.77 -14.92
N ARG A 196 3.73 -2.25 -15.13
CA ARG A 196 4.64 -1.85 -14.03
C ARG A 196 3.99 -0.89 -13.02
N SER A 197 3.16 0.03 -13.49
CA SER A 197 2.45 0.96 -12.61
C SER A 197 1.44 0.24 -11.71
N ALA A 198 0.74 -0.77 -12.22
CA ALA A 198 -0.17 -1.59 -11.45
C ALA A 198 0.57 -2.46 -10.42
N VAL A 199 1.73 -3.03 -10.80
CA VAL A 199 2.59 -3.79 -9.89
C VAL A 199 3.15 -2.89 -8.78
N LEU A 200 3.57 -1.67 -9.10
CA LEU A 200 3.98 -0.68 -8.10
C LEU A 200 2.82 -0.29 -7.17
N SER A 201 1.61 -0.12 -7.71
CA SER A 201 0.42 0.16 -6.90
C SER A 201 0.07 -1.00 -5.97
N ALA A 202 0.19 -2.25 -6.43
CA ALA A 202 0.03 -3.42 -5.59
C ALA A 202 1.06 -3.44 -4.47
N ALA A 203 2.35 -3.34 -4.80
CA ALA A 203 3.44 -3.29 -3.81
C ALA A 203 3.22 -2.20 -2.76
N PHE A 204 2.72 -1.05 -3.19
CA PHE A 204 2.43 0.07 -2.30
C PHE A 204 1.28 -0.23 -1.33
N LEU A 205 0.18 -0.79 -1.83
CA LEU A 205 -0.93 -1.21 -0.97
C LEU A 205 -0.48 -2.27 0.04
N ASP A 206 0.39 -3.19 -0.38
CA ASP A 206 0.99 -4.20 0.50
C ASP A 206 1.80 -3.55 1.63
N VAL A 207 2.67 -2.58 1.29
CA VAL A 207 3.46 -1.83 2.29
C VAL A 207 2.54 -1.15 3.31
N ALA A 208 1.52 -0.43 2.84
CA ALA A 208 0.60 0.30 3.70
C ALA A 208 -0.18 -0.62 4.66
N LEU A 209 -0.66 -1.75 4.13
CA LEU A 209 -1.43 -2.73 4.90
C LEU A 209 -0.56 -3.45 5.94
N VAL A 210 0.64 -3.87 5.56
CA VAL A 210 1.56 -4.57 6.47
C VAL A 210 2.05 -3.64 7.58
N LEU A 211 2.37 -2.38 7.28
CA LEU A 211 2.77 -1.40 8.30
C LEU A 211 1.63 -1.05 9.27
N GLY A 212 0.38 -1.09 8.79
CA GLY A 212 -0.81 -0.85 9.61
C GLY A 212 -1.30 -2.06 10.39
N GLU A 213 -0.72 -3.25 10.17
CA GLU A 213 -1.24 -4.48 10.76
C GLU A 213 -0.86 -4.61 12.24
N PHE A 214 -1.88 -4.72 13.09
CA PHE A 214 -1.77 -4.90 14.53
C PHE A 214 -2.32 -6.25 15.00
N THR A 215 -3.47 -6.64 14.45
CA THR A 215 -4.32 -7.72 14.99
C THR A 215 -3.61 -9.08 14.91
N ILE A 216 -3.05 -9.41 13.77
CA ILE A 216 -2.37 -10.69 13.54
C ILE A 216 -1.13 -10.80 14.42
N ALA A 217 -0.29 -9.73 14.43
CA ALA A 217 0.92 -9.71 15.24
C ALA A 217 0.60 -9.81 16.74
N SER A 218 -0.36 -9.02 17.22
CA SER A 218 -0.74 -8.99 18.63
C SER A 218 -1.32 -10.32 19.12
N LEU A 219 -2.22 -10.92 18.34
CA LEU A 219 -2.87 -12.17 18.73
C LEU A 219 -1.96 -13.40 18.59
N LEU A 220 -0.99 -13.38 17.66
CA LEU A 220 0.02 -14.42 17.55
C LEU A 220 1.24 -14.16 18.44
N ASN A 221 1.18 -13.15 19.30
CA ASN A 221 2.26 -12.75 20.23
C ASN A 221 3.61 -12.56 19.52
N ARG A 222 3.61 -11.72 18.47
CA ARG A 222 4.79 -11.37 17.67
C ARG A 222 5.01 -9.86 17.65
N SER A 223 6.26 -9.45 17.53
CA SER A 223 6.62 -8.03 17.46
C SER A 223 6.44 -7.48 16.05
N ASN A 224 5.81 -6.30 15.96
CA ASN A 224 5.83 -5.42 14.82
C ASN A 224 5.72 -3.96 15.29
N LEU A 225 5.76 -3.00 14.37
CA LEU A 225 5.68 -1.57 14.69
C LEU A 225 4.41 -1.22 15.49
N GLN A 226 3.25 -1.73 15.09
CA GLN A 226 1.98 -1.42 15.74
C GLN A 226 1.88 -2.00 17.16
N VAL A 227 2.40 -3.21 17.37
CA VAL A 227 2.52 -3.80 18.71
C VAL A 227 3.49 -2.98 19.56
N GLY A 228 4.64 -2.58 19.00
CA GLY A 228 5.59 -1.69 19.68
C GLY A 228 4.96 -0.35 20.09
N ILE A 229 4.20 0.29 19.18
CA ILE A 229 3.45 1.53 19.47
C ILE A 229 2.43 1.32 20.59
N ASN A 230 1.69 0.20 20.55
CA ASN A 230 0.69 -0.12 21.56
C ASN A 230 1.30 -0.32 22.96
N LEU A 231 2.41 -1.07 23.03
CA LEU A 231 3.15 -1.25 24.30
C LEU A 231 3.71 0.08 24.80
N LEU A 232 4.26 0.89 23.90
CA LEU A 232 4.78 2.21 24.21
C LEU A 232 3.69 3.15 24.75
N GLY A 233 2.47 3.06 24.23
CA GLY A 233 1.32 3.85 24.71
C GLY A 233 0.98 3.60 26.19
N LYS A 234 1.35 2.45 26.74
CA LYS A 234 1.16 2.10 28.15
C LYS A 234 2.25 2.68 29.07
N SER A 235 3.43 2.98 28.52
CA SER A 235 4.58 3.51 29.28
C SER A 235 4.87 4.98 29.01
N SER A 236 4.69 5.45 27.77
CA SER A 236 4.95 6.83 27.34
C SER A 236 3.99 7.25 26.23
N ALA A 237 2.87 7.89 26.60
CA ALA A 237 1.88 8.38 25.64
C ALA A 237 2.49 9.36 24.62
N THR A 238 3.35 10.28 25.08
CA THR A 238 4.01 11.29 24.23
C THR A 238 4.86 10.63 23.15
N MET A 239 5.67 9.62 23.53
CA MET A 239 6.52 8.91 22.56
C MET A 239 5.68 8.04 21.61
N SER A 240 4.63 7.38 22.10
CA SER A 240 3.71 6.59 21.28
C SER A 240 3.04 7.45 20.19
N VAL A 241 2.55 8.63 20.56
CA VAL A 241 1.95 9.59 19.61
C VAL A 241 2.99 10.12 18.62
N ALA A 242 4.21 10.41 19.07
CA ALA A 242 5.29 10.87 18.18
C ALA A 242 5.65 9.82 17.13
N VAL A 243 5.80 8.55 17.54
CA VAL A 243 6.08 7.43 16.62
C VAL A 243 4.92 7.22 15.65
N SER A 244 3.67 7.30 16.14
CA SER A 244 2.49 7.16 15.29
C SER A 244 2.42 8.27 14.23
N LEU A 245 2.70 9.52 14.63
CA LEU A 245 2.74 10.66 13.71
C LEU A 245 3.88 10.51 12.70
N ALA A 246 5.08 10.11 13.15
CA ALA A 246 6.22 9.85 12.26
C ALA A 246 5.91 8.73 11.24
N ALA A 247 5.31 7.63 11.69
CA ALA A 247 4.89 6.53 10.82
C ALA A 247 3.84 6.97 9.77
N LEU A 248 2.89 7.79 10.17
CA LEU A 248 1.87 8.36 9.27
C LEU A 248 2.48 9.29 8.23
N VAL A 249 3.38 10.19 8.65
CA VAL A 249 4.09 11.11 7.73
C VAL A 249 4.97 10.33 6.76
N LEU A 250 5.66 9.29 7.23
CA LEU A 250 6.48 8.42 6.40
C LEU A 250 5.62 7.66 5.38
N ALA A 251 4.49 7.09 5.81
CA ALA A 251 3.55 6.41 4.91
C ALA A 251 3.00 7.37 3.85
N PHE A 252 2.61 8.58 4.24
CA PHE A 252 2.14 9.61 3.32
C PHE A 252 3.24 10.07 2.35
N GLY A 253 4.48 10.24 2.84
CA GLY A 253 5.65 10.55 2.02
C GLY A 253 5.95 9.48 0.98
N LEU A 254 5.87 8.20 1.36
CA LEU A 254 5.99 7.07 0.43
C LEU A 254 4.88 7.09 -0.62
N LEU A 255 3.63 7.41 -0.23
CA LEU A 255 2.50 7.59 -1.15
C LEU A 255 2.80 8.65 -2.20
N LEU A 256 3.24 9.82 -1.77
CA LEU A 256 3.57 10.93 -2.66
C LEU A 256 4.71 10.55 -3.61
N LEU A 257 5.78 9.95 -3.11
CA LEU A 257 6.90 9.51 -3.94
C LEU A 257 6.44 8.54 -5.04
N LEU A 258 5.66 7.53 -4.70
CA LEU A 258 5.17 6.56 -5.69
C LEU A 258 4.17 7.17 -6.66
N SER A 259 3.33 8.10 -6.23
CA SER A 259 2.43 8.87 -7.10
C SER A 259 3.22 9.66 -8.16
N LEU A 260 4.38 10.22 -7.81
CA LEU A 260 5.25 10.94 -8.74
C LEU A 260 5.87 10.00 -9.79
N PHE A 261 6.19 8.77 -9.41
CA PHE A 261 6.71 7.76 -10.35
C PHE A 261 5.61 7.11 -11.21
N GLY A 262 4.40 6.93 -10.67
CA GLY A 262 3.25 6.35 -11.38
C GLY A 262 2.59 7.29 -12.39
N GLY A 263 2.61 8.61 -12.14
CA GLY A 263 1.85 9.61 -12.92
C GLY A 263 2.41 9.94 -14.32
N ARG A 264 3.61 9.48 -14.65
CA ARG A 264 4.24 9.77 -15.96
C ARG A 264 3.68 8.96 -17.13
N GLY A 265 2.94 7.87 -16.86
CA GLY A 265 2.38 7.00 -17.92
C GLY A 265 1.00 7.42 -18.45
N VAL A 266 0.22 8.18 -17.70
CA VAL A 266 -1.19 8.49 -18.04
C VAL A 266 -1.32 9.73 -18.94
N ARG A 267 -0.35 10.64 -18.96
CA ARG A 267 -0.42 11.85 -19.79
C ARG A 267 -0.16 11.64 -21.27
N ALA A 268 0.47 10.54 -21.68
CA ALA A 268 0.81 10.29 -23.09
C ALA A 268 -0.38 9.76 -23.94
N SER A 269 -1.51 9.37 -23.33
CA SER A 269 -2.66 8.82 -24.07
C SER A 269 -3.84 9.78 -24.24
N MET A 270 -3.70 11.05 -23.81
CA MET A 270 -4.76 12.08 -23.93
C MET A 270 -4.49 13.12 -25.01
N ASP A 271 -3.46 12.97 -25.84
CA ASP A 271 -3.35 13.82 -27.03
C ASP A 271 -4.39 13.35 -28.05
N PRO A 272 -5.38 14.20 -28.41
CA PRO A 272 -6.32 13.85 -29.46
C PRO A 272 -5.54 13.66 -30.76
N ALA A 273 -5.78 12.53 -31.43
CA ALA A 273 -5.21 12.26 -32.73
C ALA A 273 -5.42 13.48 -33.67
N PRO A 274 -4.41 13.88 -34.44
CA PRO A 274 -4.56 15.02 -35.36
C PRO A 274 -5.72 14.71 -36.31
N VAL A 275 -6.71 15.60 -36.31
CA VAL A 275 -7.85 15.54 -37.25
C VAL A 275 -7.25 15.71 -38.64
N VAL A 276 -7.19 14.62 -39.40
CA VAL A 276 -6.82 14.67 -40.83
C VAL A 276 -7.96 15.34 -41.57
N PRO A 277 -7.74 16.50 -42.19
CA PRO A 277 -8.83 17.12 -42.97
C PRO A 277 -9.20 16.22 -44.15
N ALA A 278 -10.50 15.93 -44.27
CA ALA A 278 -11.03 15.21 -45.43
C ALA A 278 -10.64 15.95 -46.71
N LYS A 279 -9.91 15.27 -47.61
CA LYS A 279 -9.70 15.77 -48.95
C LYS A 279 -11.05 15.87 -49.64
N GLU A 280 -11.51 17.09 -49.90
CA GLU A 280 -12.59 17.34 -50.89
C GLU A 280 -12.16 16.77 -52.23
N SER A 281 -12.86 15.74 -52.65
CA SER A 281 -12.75 15.22 -54.03
C SER A 281 -13.60 16.11 -54.94
N ALA A 282 -12.93 16.88 -55.79
CA ALA A 282 -13.52 17.56 -56.94
C ALA A 282 -13.85 16.53 -58.01
#